data_5cc6477ce067a2340eea6ef384fb6543
#
_entry.id   5cc6477ce067a2340eea6ef384fb6543
#
_cell.length_a   1.000
_cell.length_b   1.000
_cell.length_c   1.000
_cell.angle_alpha   90.00
_cell.angle_beta   90.00
_cell.angle_gamma   90.00
#
_symmetry.space_group_name_H-M   'P 1'
#
loop_
_entity.id
_entity.type
_entity.pdbx_description
1 polymer ?
#
loop_
_entity_poly.entity_id
_entity_poly.type
_entity_poly.pdbx_seq_one_letter_code
_entity_poly.pdbx_strand_id
1 'polypeptide(L)'
;MGETGKRYHSHRDHDGDRKNQKRRMNDRDDRGNDELIVYRILCPDEVIGSVIGKNGKVINSIRQETRAKVKVVDPFPGSKYRVITIYCYVKEKEDVEIDDEFAGKEPLCAAQDALLKVHVAIANSIAAIGDSEKKRKDRDECQILVPSSQSANIIGKAGATIKKLRSKTRANIKITAKDAADPTHSCAMEFDNFVV
;
A
#
# COMPACT_ATOMS: atom_id res chain seq x y z
N MET A 1 33.48 71.03 -23.09
CA MET A 1 34.44 70.10 -22.52
C MET A 1 33.71 69.22 -21.55
N GLY A 2 33.44 67.98 -21.88
CA GLY A 2 32.74 67.06 -21.04
C GLY A 2 32.91 65.66 -21.63
N GLU A 3 33.71 64.84 -20.97
CA GLU A 3 34.10 63.51 -21.39
C GLU A 3 32.94 62.53 -21.11
N THR A 4 32.66 61.69 -22.11
CA THR A 4 31.67 60.62 -22.09
C THR A 4 32.33 59.35 -21.57
N GLY A 5 31.96 58.88 -20.36
CA GLY A 5 32.33 57.60 -19.80
C GLY A 5 31.52 56.45 -20.43
N LYS A 6 32.21 55.56 -21.14
CA LYS A 6 31.66 54.30 -21.68
C LYS A 6 31.52 53.27 -20.55
N ARG A 7 30.29 52.78 -20.28
CA ARG A 7 30.04 51.64 -19.39
C ARG A 7 30.11 50.36 -20.21
N TYR A 8 30.98 49.45 -19.80
CA TYR A 8 31.05 48.09 -20.32
C TYR A 8 29.97 47.24 -19.67
N HIS A 9 29.10 46.66 -20.47
CA HIS A 9 28.23 45.59 -20.06
C HIS A 9 28.97 44.27 -20.14
N SER A 10 29.19 43.61 -18.99
CA SER A 10 29.68 42.25 -18.98
C SER A 10 28.50 41.29 -19.21
N HIS A 11 28.51 40.59 -20.32
CA HIS A 11 27.69 39.41 -20.53
C HIS A 11 28.14 38.32 -19.56
N ARG A 12 27.24 37.91 -18.69
CA ARG A 12 27.37 36.67 -17.95
C ARG A 12 26.55 35.62 -18.72
N ASP A 13 27.28 34.72 -19.35
CA ASP A 13 26.73 33.52 -19.96
C ASP A 13 26.13 32.65 -18.88
N HIS A 14 24.83 32.44 -18.98
CA HIS A 14 24.04 31.56 -18.11
C HIS A 14 23.79 30.23 -18.83
N ASP A 15 24.90 29.48 -19.04
CA ASP A 15 24.86 28.11 -19.59
C ASP A 15 25.04 27.09 -18.45
N GLY A 16 23.97 26.78 -17.74
CA GLY A 16 24.08 25.87 -16.60
C GLY A 16 22.89 25.00 -16.26
N ASP A 17 21.75 25.03 -16.99
CA ASP A 17 20.56 24.36 -16.47
C ASP A 17 19.78 23.46 -17.45
N ARG A 18 20.43 23.00 -18.53
CA ARG A 18 19.76 22.11 -19.51
C ARG A 18 20.08 20.62 -19.38
N LYS A 19 20.89 20.18 -18.41
CA LYS A 19 21.31 18.77 -18.31
C LYS A 19 20.43 17.89 -17.38
N ASN A 20 19.55 18.45 -16.57
CA ASN A 20 18.77 17.66 -15.60
C ASN A 20 17.35 17.30 -16.01
N GLN A 21 16.84 17.79 -17.14
CA GLN A 21 15.50 17.45 -17.62
C GLN A 21 15.43 16.21 -18.51
N LYS A 22 16.55 15.74 -19.07
CA LYS A 22 16.56 14.58 -19.98
C LYS A 22 16.51 13.20 -19.31
N ARG A 23 16.68 13.10 -17.98
CA ARG A 23 16.67 11.81 -17.28
C ARG A 23 15.27 11.36 -16.77
N ARG A 24 14.23 12.19 -16.89
CA ARG A 24 12.87 11.86 -16.43
C ARG A 24 11.92 11.36 -17.52
N MET A 25 12.34 11.33 -18.78
CA MET A 25 11.45 10.99 -19.90
C MET A 25 11.60 9.56 -20.42
N ASN A 26 12.59 8.78 -19.95
CA ASN A 26 12.86 7.45 -20.53
C ASN A 26 12.32 6.28 -19.73
N ASP A 27 11.58 6.53 -18.64
CA ASP A 27 11.05 5.48 -17.76
C ASP A 27 9.55 5.15 -18.00
N ARG A 28 8.98 5.75 -19.07
CA ARG A 28 7.55 5.61 -19.36
C ARG A 28 7.22 4.64 -20.50
N ASP A 29 8.17 4.27 -21.35
CA ASP A 29 7.86 3.56 -22.60
C ASP A 29 8.04 2.03 -22.55
N ASP A 30 8.63 1.46 -21.48
CA ASP A 30 8.83 0.00 -21.37
C ASP A 30 7.76 -0.73 -20.51
N ARG A 31 6.72 -0.02 -20.07
CA ARG A 31 5.63 -0.58 -19.23
C ARG A 31 4.41 -1.02 -20.03
N GLY A 32 4.52 -1.17 -21.33
CA GLY A 32 3.37 -1.42 -22.21
C GLY A 32 2.58 -2.70 -21.93
N ASN A 33 3.12 -3.60 -21.07
CA ASN A 33 2.48 -4.89 -20.78
C ASN A 33 2.52 -5.27 -19.29
N ASP A 34 2.91 -4.35 -18.40
CA ASP A 34 2.99 -4.64 -16.97
C ASP A 34 1.61 -4.51 -16.31
N GLU A 35 1.17 -5.53 -15.59
CA GLU A 35 -0.07 -5.52 -14.81
C GLU A 35 0.17 -4.83 -13.45
N LEU A 36 -0.73 -3.93 -13.05
CA LEU A 36 -0.69 -3.25 -11.78
C LEU A 36 -1.38 -4.09 -10.70
N ILE A 37 -0.63 -4.53 -9.69
CA ILE A 37 -1.17 -5.19 -8.50
C ILE A 37 -1.26 -4.17 -7.37
N VAL A 38 -2.46 -4.06 -6.77
CA VAL A 38 -2.75 -3.10 -5.68
C VAL A 38 -3.41 -3.82 -4.51
N TYR A 39 -2.85 -3.60 -3.33
CA TYR A 39 -3.47 -3.95 -2.04
C TYR A 39 -3.75 -2.70 -1.22
N ARG A 40 -4.82 -2.72 -0.43
CA ARG A 40 -5.18 -1.66 0.50
C ARG A 40 -5.47 -2.27 1.86
N ILE A 41 -4.63 -1.96 2.84
CA ILE A 41 -4.80 -2.42 4.22
C ILE A 41 -5.23 -1.26 5.11
N LEU A 42 -6.13 -1.54 6.05
CA LEU A 42 -6.56 -0.58 7.05
C LEU A 42 -5.65 -0.63 8.26
N CYS A 43 -5.23 0.54 8.71
CA CYS A 43 -4.43 0.72 9.91
C CYS A 43 -5.20 1.63 10.88
N PRO A 44 -5.40 1.25 12.15
CA PRO A 44 -6.00 2.16 13.13
C PRO A 44 -5.20 3.47 13.20
N ASP A 45 -5.90 4.61 13.23
CA ASP A 45 -5.25 5.93 13.19
C ASP A 45 -4.34 6.16 14.41
N GLU A 46 -4.69 5.56 15.56
CA GLU A 46 -3.90 5.62 16.80
C GLU A 46 -2.50 5.01 16.70
N VAL A 47 -2.29 4.02 15.80
CA VAL A 47 -0.98 3.34 15.64
C VAL A 47 -0.23 3.73 14.38
N ILE A 48 -0.81 4.52 13.49
CA ILE A 48 -0.20 4.86 12.19
C ILE A 48 1.17 5.53 12.33
N GLY A 49 1.36 6.35 13.36
CA GLY A 49 2.64 6.99 13.65
C GLY A 49 3.76 5.98 13.89
N SER A 50 3.48 4.90 14.63
CA SER A 50 4.42 3.81 14.91
C SER A 50 4.70 2.97 13.65
N VAL A 51 3.68 2.73 12.84
CA VAL A 51 3.80 2.00 11.56
C VAL A 51 4.65 2.78 10.54
N ILE A 52 4.51 4.10 10.49
CA ILE A 52 5.38 4.96 9.67
C ILE A 52 6.80 4.96 10.26
N GLY A 53 6.90 5.02 11.58
CA GLY A 53 8.13 5.14 12.33
C GLY A 53 8.72 6.55 12.31
N LYS A 54 9.67 6.79 13.22
CA LYS A 54 10.35 8.10 13.33
C LYS A 54 11.00 8.47 11.98
N ASN A 55 10.65 9.63 11.44
CA ASN A 55 11.09 10.11 10.13
C ASN A 55 10.79 9.14 8.97
N GLY A 56 9.73 8.34 9.10
CA GLY A 56 9.36 7.36 8.07
C GLY A 56 10.27 6.14 7.99
N LYS A 57 11.08 5.86 9.02
CA LYS A 57 12.12 4.82 8.97
C LYS A 57 11.52 3.44 8.68
N VAL A 58 10.43 3.06 9.34
CA VAL A 58 9.82 1.72 9.18
C VAL A 58 9.26 1.56 7.79
N ILE A 59 8.42 2.51 7.33
CA ILE A 59 7.80 2.42 6.01
C ILE A 59 8.83 2.48 4.87
N ASN A 60 9.93 3.25 5.06
CA ASN A 60 11.00 3.34 4.07
C ASN A 60 11.84 2.05 4.03
N SER A 61 12.07 1.38 5.16
CA SER A 61 12.70 0.05 5.19
C SER A 61 11.89 -0.96 4.38
N ILE A 62 10.57 -1.03 4.62
CA ILE A 62 9.66 -1.90 3.87
C ILE A 62 9.74 -1.62 2.36
N ARG A 63 9.70 -0.34 1.95
CA ARG A 63 9.84 0.06 0.54
C ARG A 63 11.16 -0.38 -0.09
N GLN A 64 12.25 -0.26 0.65
CA GLN A 64 13.59 -0.65 0.18
C GLN A 64 13.75 -2.15 0.07
N GLU A 65 13.30 -2.89 1.07
CA GLU A 65 13.40 -4.34 1.13
C GLU A 65 12.55 -5.02 0.05
N THR A 66 11.30 -4.57 -0.11
CA THR A 66 10.34 -5.22 -1.02
C THR A 66 10.36 -4.64 -2.43
N ARG A 67 10.90 -3.41 -2.60
CA ARG A 67 10.79 -2.61 -3.84
C ARG A 67 9.35 -2.24 -4.23
N ALA A 68 8.38 -2.55 -3.40
CA ALA A 68 6.99 -2.13 -3.60
C ALA A 68 6.82 -0.63 -3.32
N LYS A 69 5.81 -0.06 -3.95
CA LYS A 69 5.34 1.30 -3.62
C LYS A 69 4.35 1.20 -2.48
N VAL A 70 4.60 1.91 -1.39
CA VAL A 70 3.72 1.96 -0.22
C VAL A 70 3.36 3.42 0.03
N LYS A 71 2.06 3.73 0.01
CA LYS A 71 1.52 5.08 0.23
C LYS A 71 0.54 5.06 1.39
N VAL A 72 0.78 5.88 2.40
CA VAL A 72 -0.20 6.15 3.45
C VAL A 72 -1.12 7.25 2.95
N VAL A 73 -2.41 6.97 2.89
CA VAL A 73 -3.42 7.94 2.45
C VAL A 73 -3.71 8.91 3.58
N ASP A 74 -3.95 10.18 3.26
CA ASP A 74 -4.30 11.18 4.25
C ASP A 74 -5.60 10.83 4.99
N PRO A 75 -5.73 11.19 6.30
CA PRO A 75 -6.90 10.83 7.07
C PRO A 75 -8.15 11.51 6.50
N PHE A 76 -9.23 10.74 6.45
CA PHE A 76 -10.54 11.31 6.19
C PHE A 76 -11.12 11.86 7.51
N PRO A 77 -11.75 13.04 7.51
CA PRO A 77 -12.36 13.58 8.72
C PRO A 77 -13.33 12.58 9.35
N GLY A 78 -13.11 12.24 10.62
CA GLY A 78 -13.93 11.29 11.37
C GLY A 78 -13.61 9.81 11.14
N SER A 79 -12.63 9.49 10.29
CA SER A 79 -12.17 8.11 10.08
C SER A 79 -11.40 7.58 11.30
N LYS A 80 -11.70 6.33 11.70
CA LYS A 80 -10.95 5.61 12.74
C LYS A 80 -9.72 4.88 12.18
N TYR A 81 -9.63 4.75 10.87
CA TYR A 81 -8.58 4.03 10.18
C TYR A 81 -7.91 4.90 9.12
N ARG A 82 -6.69 4.57 8.82
CA ARG A 82 -5.93 5.08 7.68
C ARG A 82 -5.77 3.97 6.64
N VAL A 83 -5.90 4.32 5.39
CA VAL A 83 -5.64 3.40 4.29
C VAL A 83 -4.16 3.43 3.93
N ILE A 84 -3.53 2.27 3.90
CA ILE A 84 -2.19 2.09 3.35
C ILE A 84 -2.33 1.36 2.02
N THR A 85 -2.04 2.06 0.93
CA THR A 85 -2.05 1.52 -0.43
C THR A 85 -0.66 0.99 -0.78
N ILE A 86 -0.61 -0.26 -1.19
CA ILE A 86 0.61 -0.99 -1.54
C ILE A 86 0.47 -1.47 -2.98
N TYR A 87 1.44 -1.18 -3.84
CA TYR A 87 1.36 -1.60 -5.23
C TYR A 87 2.71 -1.87 -5.87
N CYS A 88 2.71 -2.72 -6.88
CA CYS A 88 3.82 -2.95 -7.78
C CYS A 88 3.32 -3.25 -9.20
N TYR A 89 4.24 -3.22 -10.15
CA TYR A 89 3.98 -3.66 -11.52
C TYR A 89 4.65 -5.01 -11.74
N VAL A 90 3.94 -5.93 -12.36
CA VAL A 90 4.44 -7.28 -12.70
C VAL A 90 4.28 -7.53 -14.19
N LYS A 91 5.27 -8.18 -14.81
CA LYS A 91 5.26 -8.49 -16.24
C LYS A 91 4.30 -9.63 -16.57
N GLU A 92 4.24 -10.61 -15.69
CA GLU A 92 3.37 -11.77 -15.79
C GLU A 92 2.72 -12.02 -14.44
N LYS A 93 1.44 -12.30 -14.47
CA LYS A 93 0.68 -12.68 -13.28
C LYS A 93 0.61 -14.20 -13.23
N GLU A 94 1.16 -14.76 -12.18
CA GLU A 94 0.97 -16.18 -11.91
C GLU A 94 -0.45 -16.43 -11.40
N ASP A 95 -1.18 -17.30 -12.09
CA ASP A 95 -2.45 -17.81 -11.57
C ASP A 95 -2.17 -18.78 -10.43
N VAL A 96 -2.65 -18.44 -9.25
CA VAL A 96 -2.49 -19.27 -8.06
C VAL A 96 -3.75 -20.07 -7.82
N GLU A 97 -3.64 -21.37 -8.04
CA GLU A 97 -4.68 -22.28 -7.59
C GLU A 97 -4.67 -22.42 -6.06
N ILE A 98 -5.85 -22.41 -5.47
CA ILE A 98 -6.02 -22.63 -4.02
C ILE A 98 -5.96 -24.13 -3.77
N ASP A 99 -4.77 -24.73 -3.87
CA ASP A 99 -4.57 -26.14 -3.54
C ASP A 99 -3.96 -26.37 -2.14
N ASP A 100 -3.56 -27.59 -1.83
CA ASP A 100 -3.30 -27.99 -0.43
C ASP A 100 -1.96 -27.48 0.14
N GLU A 101 -1.09 -26.85 -0.67
CA GLU A 101 0.28 -26.49 -0.30
C GLU A 101 0.48 -24.98 -0.12
N PHE A 102 -0.44 -24.28 0.53
CA PHE A 102 -0.26 -22.85 0.84
C PHE A 102 0.79 -22.57 1.93
N ALA A 103 1.11 -23.56 2.74
CA ALA A 103 2.06 -23.39 3.84
C ALA A 103 3.49 -23.27 3.31
N GLY A 104 4.11 -22.12 3.50
CA GLY A 104 5.54 -21.88 3.21
C GLY A 104 5.86 -21.35 1.82
N LYS A 105 4.88 -20.99 1.00
CA LYS A 105 5.16 -20.32 -0.29
C LYS A 105 5.65 -18.89 -0.05
N GLU A 106 6.67 -18.50 -0.79
CA GLU A 106 7.14 -17.13 -0.82
C GLU A 106 6.07 -16.18 -1.40
N PRO A 107 6.12 -14.89 -1.06
CA PRO A 107 5.23 -13.90 -1.68
C PRO A 107 5.37 -13.90 -3.20
N LEU A 108 4.24 -13.92 -3.92
CA LEU A 108 4.21 -13.97 -5.39
C LEU A 108 4.70 -12.68 -6.06
N CYS A 109 4.67 -11.57 -5.35
CA CYS A 109 5.13 -10.29 -5.87
C CYS A 109 5.56 -9.34 -4.75
N ALA A 110 6.28 -8.30 -5.14
CA ALA A 110 6.75 -7.26 -4.23
C ALA A 110 5.63 -6.61 -3.39
N ALA A 111 4.44 -6.42 -3.96
CA ALA A 111 3.32 -5.83 -3.24
C ALA A 111 2.75 -6.78 -2.16
N GLN A 112 2.76 -8.09 -2.40
CA GLN A 112 2.32 -9.08 -1.42
C GLN A 112 3.33 -9.18 -0.26
N ASP A 113 4.63 -9.19 -0.52
CA ASP A 113 5.67 -9.15 0.52
C ASP A 113 5.53 -7.87 1.38
N ALA A 114 5.35 -6.72 0.74
CA ALA A 114 5.13 -5.47 1.46
C ALA A 114 3.83 -5.48 2.28
N LEU A 115 2.75 -6.09 1.79
CA LEU A 115 1.50 -6.23 2.54
C LEU A 115 1.71 -7.02 3.83
N LEU A 116 2.42 -8.14 3.77
CA LEU A 116 2.73 -8.96 4.95
C LEU A 116 3.59 -8.19 5.96
N LYS A 117 4.62 -7.47 5.50
CA LYS A 117 5.48 -6.65 6.38
C LYS A 117 4.74 -5.47 7.01
N VAL A 118 3.86 -4.81 6.26
CA VAL A 118 3.00 -3.74 6.80
C VAL A 118 2.03 -4.30 7.82
N HIS A 119 1.42 -5.46 7.57
CA HIS A 119 0.56 -6.12 8.55
C HIS A 119 1.31 -6.43 9.86
N VAL A 120 2.50 -6.99 9.78
CA VAL A 120 3.35 -7.24 10.97
C VAL A 120 3.66 -5.94 11.71
N ALA A 121 3.96 -4.85 11.00
CA ALA A 121 4.21 -3.55 11.63
C ALA A 121 2.97 -3.01 12.35
N ILE A 122 1.77 -3.20 11.78
CA ILE A 122 0.49 -2.82 12.40
C ILE A 122 0.26 -3.67 13.66
N ALA A 123 0.37 -4.99 13.56
CA ALA A 123 0.16 -5.92 14.67
C ALA A 123 1.09 -5.61 15.84
N ASN A 124 2.39 -5.41 15.58
CA ASN A 124 3.38 -5.02 16.60
C ASN A 124 3.05 -3.67 17.25
N SER A 125 2.57 -2.70 16.46
CA SER A 125 2.21 -1.38 16.98
C SER A 125 0.96 -1.44 17.86
N ILE A 126 -0.03 -2.25 17.51
CA ILE A 126 -1.22 -2.49 18.34
C ILE A 126 -0.83 -3.21 19.64
N ALA A 127 0.02 -4.22 19.57
CA ALA A 127 0.50 -4.94 20.74
C ALA A 127 1.26 -4.04 21.73
N ALA A 128 2.01 -3.05 21.23
CA ALA A 128 2.76 -2.10 22.05
C ALA A 128 1.89 -1.10 22.84
N ILE A 129 0.65 -0.80 22.37
CA ILE A 129 -0.28 0.12 23.05
C ILE A 129 -1.14 -0.61 24.09
N GLY A 130 -1.31 -1.91 23.92
CA GLY A 130 -2.15 -2.74 24.78
C GLY A 130 -1.51 -3.05 26.12
N ASP A 131 -1.75 -2.20 27.13
CA ASP A 131 -1.35 -2.40 28.55
C ASP A 131 -2.15 -3.52 29.26
N SER A 132 -2.89 -4.29 28.54
CA SER A 132 -3.73 -5.38 29.05
C SER A 132 -3.18 -6.74 28.64
N GLU A 133 -2.27 -7.24 29.45
CA GLU A 133 -1.66 -8.58 29.29
C GLU A 133 -2.63 -9.76 29.16
N LYS A 134 -3.92 -9.57 29.25
CA LYS A 134 -4.87 -10.68 29.44
C LYS A 134 -5.84 -10.98 28.29
N LYS A 135 -5.93 -10.19 27.22
CA LYS A 135 -6.98 -10.44 26.19
C LYS A 135 -6.60 -10.35 24.71
N ARG A 136 -5.38 -10.00 24.35
CA ARG A 136 -5.00 -9.80 22.92
C ARG A 136 -3.88 -10.69 22.40
N LYS A 137 -3.38 -11.63 23.20
CA LYS A 137 -2.24 -12.50 22.79
C LYS A 137 -2.55 -13.48 21.66
N ASP A 138 -3.82 -13.71 21.32
CA ASP A 138 -4.20 -14.83 20.45
C ASP A 138 -4.94 -14.42 19.17
N ARG A 139 -5.07 -13.15 18.84
CA ARG A 139 -5.80 -12.72 17.64
C ARG A 139 -5.08 -11.62 16.90
N ASP A 140 -4.46 -12.00 15.80
CA ASP A 140 -4.02 -11.04 14.77
C ASP A 140 -5.21 -10.73 13.87
N GLU A 141 -5.58 -9.46 13.76
CA GLU A 141 -6.63 -8.97 12.89
C GLU A 141 -6.02 -8.17 11.74
N CYS A 142 -6.41 -8.52 10.52
CA CYS A 142 -6.01 -7.83 9.32
C CYS A 142 -7.26 -7.40 8.55
N GLN A 143 -7.40 -6.12 8.26
CA GLN A 143 -8.51 -5.58 7.49
C GLN A 143 -8.00 -5.06 6.15
N ILE A 144 -8.55 -5.60 5.06
CA ILE A 144 -8.15 -5.27 3.70
C ILE A 144 -9.36 -4.76 2.92
N LEU A 145 -9.18 -3.67 2.16
CA LEU A 145 -10.20 -3.19 1.23
C LEU A 145 -10.08 -3.93 -0.10
N VAL A 146 -11.17 -4.54 -0.51
CA VAL A 146 -11.27 -5.29 -1.76
C VAL A 146 -12.31 -4.64 -2.67
N PRO A 147 -12.05 -4.48 -3.98
CA PRO A 147 -13.07 -4.02 -4.93
C PRO A 147 -14.30 -4.92 -4.89
N SER A 148 -15.51 -4.35 -4.88
CA SER A 148 -16.73 -5.13 -4.81
C SER A 148 -16.88 -6.11 -5.98
N SER A 149 -16.36 -5.76 -7.14
CA SER A 149 -16.29 -6.64 -8.32
C SER A 149 -15.47 -7.92 -8.06
N GLN A 150 -14.53 -7.91 -7.11
CA GLN A 150 -13.69 -9.06 -6.77
C GLN A 150 -14.23 -9.87 -5.59
N SER A 151 -15.19 -9.33 -4.84
CA SER A 151 -15.75 -10.01 -3.67
C SER A 151 -16.42 -11.35 -4.02
N ALA A 152 -17.10 -11.41 -5.16
CA ALA A 152 -17.71 -12.63 -5.65
C ALA A 152 -16.69 -13.74 -5.94
N ASN A 153 -15.50 -13.38 -6.45
CA ASN A 153 -14.40 -14.32 -6.71
C ASN A 153 -13.82 -14.88 -5.40
N ILE A 154 -13.70 -14.03 -4.37
CA ILE A 154 -13.20 -14.45 -3.04
C ILE A 154 -14.22 -15.38 -2.36
N ILE A 155 -15.51 -15.08 -2.47
CA ILE A 155 -16.56 -15.96 -1.93
C ILE A 155 -16.60 -17.27 -2.71
N GLY A 156 -16.53 -17.19 -4.03
CA GLY A 156 -16.64 -18.32 -4.95
C GLY A 156 -18.05 -18.86 -5.08
N LYS A 157 -18.24 -19.78 -6.02
CA LYS A 157 -19.54 -20.40 -6.29
C LYS A 157 -20.05 -21.12 -5.03
N ALA A 158 -21.25 -20.76 -4.59
CA ALA A 158 -21.86 -21.28 -3.35
C ALA A 158 -20.96 -21.16 -2.09
N GLY A 159 -20.04 -20.20 -2.07
CA GLY A 159 -19.11 -20.00 -0.96
C GLY A 159 -17.96 -21.02 -0.89
N ALA A 160 -17.70 -21.76 -1.97
CA ALA A 160 -16.70 -22.83 -1.96
C ALA A 160 -15.28 -22.28 -1.72
N THR A 161 -14.91 -21.18 -2.39
CA THR A 161 -13.56 -20.58 -2.29
C THR A 161 -13.28 -20.11 -0.86
N ILE A 162 -14.18 -19.32 -0.27
CA ILE A 162 -13.97 -18.78 1.08
C ILE A 162 -13.98 -19.89 2.15
N LYS A 163 -14.80 -20.95 1.97
CA LYS A 163 -14.78 -22.11 2.87
C LYS A 163 -13.45 -22.85 2.79
N LYS A 164 -12.92 -23.05 1.58
CA LYS A 164 -11.62 -23.65 1.35
C LYS A 164 -10.48 -22.82 1.98
N LEU A 165 -10.51 -21.49 1.80
CA LEU A 165 -9.55 -20.58 2.44
C LEU A 165 -9.59 -20.67 3.96
N ARG A 166 -10.77 -20.59 4.57
CA ARG A 166 -10.93 -20.71 6.04
C ARG A 166 -10.40 -22.05 6.56
N SER A 167 -10.72 -23.15 5.88
CA SER A 167 -10.27 -24.49 6.26
C SER A 167 -8.75 -24.61 6.22
N LYS A 168 -8.12 -24.10 5.18
CA LYS A 168 -6.67 -24.22 4.97
C LYS A 168 -5.84 -23.29 5.85
N THR A 169 -6.27 -22.04 5.96
CA THR A 169 -5.54 -21.05 6.76
C THR A 169 -5.87 -21.10 8.24
N ARG A 170 -6.96 -21.77 8.62
CA ARG A 170 -7.57 -21.72 9.95
C ARG A 170 -7.93 -20.29 10.39
N ALA A 171 -7.91 -19.34 9.49
CA ALA A 171 -8.29 -17.95 9.73
C ALA A 171 -9.80 -17.78 9.68
N ASN A 172 -10.31 -16.90 10.53
CA ASN A 172 -11.71 -16.47 10.46
C ASN A 172 -11.81 -15.32 9.46
N ILE A 173 -12.19 -15.61 8.22
CA ILE A 173 -12.31 -14.62 7.15
C ILE A 173 -13.76 -14.16 7.08
N LYS A 174 -14.00 -12.85 7.21
CA LYS A 174 -15.32 -12.23 7.12
C LYS A 174 -15.30 -11.17 6.03
N ILE A 175 -16.24 -11.22 5.10
CA ILE A 175 -16.45 -10.19 4.09
C ILE A 175 -17.62 -9.32 4.54
N THR A 176 -17.38 -8.03 4.71
CA THR A 176 -18.38 -7.03 5.10
C THR A 176 -18.59 -6.06 3.96
N ALA A 177 -19.85 -5.72 3.70
CA ALA A 177 -20.17 -4.67 2.75
C ALA A 177 -19.63 -3.31 3.24
N LYS A 178 -19.39 -2.41 2.29
CA LYS A 178 -19.04 -1.02 2.56
C LYS A 178 -20.08 -0.40 3.51
N ASP A 179 -19.61 0.15 4.62
CA ASP A 179 -20.44 0.97 5.48
C ASP A 179 -20.46 2.40 4.94
N ALA A 180 -21.63 2.87 4.55
CA ALA A 180 -21.80 4.24 4.06
C ALA A 180 -21.55 5.29 5.17
N ALA A 181 -21.65 4.91 6.43
CA ALA A 181 -21.37 5.78 7.57
C ALA A 181 -19.87 5.85 7.92
N ASP A 182 -19.05 4.91 7.44
CA ASP A 182 -17.61 4.92 7.69
C ASP A 182 -16.87 5.69 6.58
N PRO A 183 -16.35 6.90 6.89
CA PRO A 183 -15.63 7.70 5.91
C PRO A 183 -14.34 7.04 5.41
N THR A 184 -13.79 6.06 6.11
CA THR A 184 -12.60 5.30 5.68
C THR A 184 -12.83 4.61 4.34
N HIS A 185 -14.03 4.05 4.15
CA HIS A 185 -14.39 3.37 2.90
C HIS A 185 -14.49 4.32 1.71
N SER A 186 -14.68 5.61 1.95
CA SER A 186 -14.72 6.64 0.91
C SER A 186 -13.34 7.04 0.39
N CYS A 187 -12.27 6.76 1.15
CA CYS A 187 -10.88 6.99 0.71
C CYS A 187 -10.46 6.13 -0.49
N ALA A 188 -11.24 5.11 -0.82
CA ALA A 188 -11.01 4.23 -1.94
C ALA A 188 -11.94 4.58 -3.11
N MET A 189 -11.97 5.85 -3.47
CA MET A 189 -12.95 6.49 -4.37
C MET A 189 -13.12 5.86 -5.76
N GLU A 190 -12.20 5.03 -6.20
CA GLU A 190 -12.27 4.42 -7.53
C GLU A 190 -13.01 3.07 -7.56
N PHE A 191 -13.38 2.54 -6.38
CA PHE A 191 -13.97 1.19 -6.30
C PHE A 191 -15.06 1.15 -5.23
N ASP A 192 -16.15 0.46 -5.54
CA ASP A 192 -17.05 -0.04 -4.50
C ASP A 192 -16.28 -1.06 -3.66
N ASN A 193 -16.06 -0.80 -2.37
CA ASN A 193 -15.16 -1.62 -1.57
C ASN A 193 -15.90 -2.40 -0.50
N PHE A 194 -15.40 -3.61 -0.26
CA PHE A 194 -15.70 -4.40 0.92
C PHE A 194 -14.46 -4.44 1.82
N VAL A 195 -14.69 -4.68 3.12
CA VAL A 195 -13.63 -4.97 4.08
C VAL A 195 -13.60 -6.48 4.31
N VAL A 196 -12.45 -7.09 4.16
CA VAL A 196 -12.24 -8.53 4.36
C VAL A 196 -11.47 -8.76 5.64
#